data_5d9cd6efee4d211591c14a5222f6e654
#
_entry.id   5d9cd6efee4d211591c14a5222f6e654
#
_cell.length_a   1.000
_cell.length_b   1.000
_cell.length_c   1.000
_cell.angle_alpha   90.00
_cell.angle_beta   90.00
_cell.angle_gamma   90.00
#
_symmetry.space_group_name_H-M   'P 1'
#
loop_
_entity.id
_entity.type
_entity.pdbx_description
1 polymer ?
#
loop_
_entity_poly.entity_id
_entity_poly.type
_entity_poly.pdbx_seq_one_letter_code
_entity_poly.pdbx_strand_id
1 'polypeptide(L)'
;TRLADPAVPLEWRMRRSASGSGALGDFGSHLLDLLQYAAGVELAEAAGYGGTFLPTRRPDGQGNTCVENDDAFVFCGRGTGGALCSVSVSRVGLDGIHLCISGEGGLLRASVEEGVLTYWPKAPDGPYAPEGEARSEHLAEPPGLRFARQAAAFLDLVEGRPVEYCTLEQAVRLERLLTRLDQSAQ
;
A
#
# COMPACT_ATOMS: atom_id res chain seq x y z
N THR A 1 5.43 -9.60 -10.28
CA THR A 1 6.69 -8.98 -9.79
C THR A 1 7.90 -9.84 -10.13
N ARG A 2 9.09 -9.24 -10.27
CA ARG A 2 10.36 -9.99 -10.48
C ARG A 2 10.63 -10.99 -9.35
N LEU A 3 10.23 -10.66 -8.13
CA LEU A 3 10.45 -11.50 -6.96
C LEU A 3 9.55 -12.75 -6.91
N ALA A 4 8.53 -12.86 -7.77
CA ALA A 4 7.73 -14.07 -7.93
C ALA A 4 8.51 -15.20 -8.64
N ASP A 5 9.56 -14.87 -9.40
CA ASP A 5 10.41 -15.87 -10.04
C ASP A 5 11.34 -16.55 -9.00
N PRO A 6 11.21 -17.85 -8.73
CA PRO A 6 12.08 -18.56 -7.80
C PRO A 6 13.55 -18.63 -8.27
N ALA A 7 13.82 -18.36 -9.54
CA ALA A 7 15.17 -18.32 -10.10
C ALA A 7 15.96 -17.05 -9.72
N VAL A 8 15.29 -16.04 -9.19
CA VAL A 8 15.97 -14.83 -8.70
C VAL A 8 16.84 -15.19 -7.49
N PRO A 9 18.13 -14.85 -7.48
CA PRO A 9 19.01 -15.09 -6.35
C PRO A 9 18.53 -14.39 -5.07
N LEU A 10 19.00 -14.87 -3.92
CA LEU A 10 18.74 -14.20 -2.65
C LEU A 10 19.29 -12.77 -2.67
N GLU A 11 18.43 -11.81 -2.40
CA GLU A 11 18.75 -10.38 -2.40
C GLU A 11 18.64 -9.80 -0.99
N TRP A 12 19.17 -8.59 -0.80
CA TRP A 12 19.13 -7.89 0.48
C TRP A 12 17.69 -7.68 1.01
N ARG A 13 16.70 -7.49 0.10
CA ARG A 13 15.28 -7.34 0.45
C ARG A 13 14.67 -8.59 1.09
N MET A 14 15.31 -9.73 0.92
CA MET A 14 14.86 -11.02 1.45
C MET A 14 15.52 -11.36 2.79
N ARG A 15 16.45 -10.52 3.25
CA ARG A 15 17.16 -10.67 4.52
C ARG A 15 16.62 -9.68 5.54
N ARG A 16 16.15 -10.18 6.67
CA ARG A 16 15.57 -9.34 7.73
C ARG A 16 16.58 -8.33 8.29
N SER A 17 17.82 -8.76 8.45
CA SER A 17 18.92 -7.90 8.94
C SER A 17 19.25 -6.72 8.00
N ALA A 18 18.93 -6.83 6.72
CA ALA A 18 19.23 -5.80 5.73
C ALA A 18 18.03 -4.91 5.39
N SER A 19 16.81 -5.44 5.41
CA SER A 19 15.60 -4.73 5.00
C SER A 19 14.58 -4.50 6.11
N GLY A 20 14.78 -5.09 7.30
CA GLY A 20 13.87 -4.98 8.42
C GLY A 20 12.63 -5.87 8.29
N SER A 21 11.84 -5.68 7.26
CA SER A 21 10.64 -6.45 6.96
C SER A 21 10.55 -6.83 5.48
N GLY A 22 9.54 -7.64 5.14
CA GLY A 22 9.31 -8.11 3.79
C GLY A 22 8.31 -7.26 2.99
N ALA A 23 7.27 -7.91 2.47
CA ALA A 23 6.22 -7.26 1.70
C ALA A 23 5.48 -6.17 2.50
N LEU A 24 5.34 -6.37 3.83
CA LEU A 24 4.74 -5.38 4.71
C LEU A 24 5.47 -4.03 4.66
N GLY A 25 6.79 -4.00 4.83
CA GLY A 25 7.55 -2.75 4.80
C GLY A 25 7.70 -2.19 3.40
N ASP A 26 7.93 -3.05 2.41
CA ASP A 26 8.19 -2.65 1.02
C ASP A 26 6.94 -2.07 0.34
N PHE A 27 5.83 -2.79 0.37
CA PHE A 27 4.56 -2.38 -0.27
C PHE A 27 3.50 -1.92 0.73
N GLY A 28 3.46 -2.52 1.92
CA GLY A 28 2.45 -2.20 2.93
C GLY A 28 2.53 -0.74 3.39
N SER A 29 3.74 -0.18 3.47
CA SER A 29 3.93 1.24 3.79
C SER A 29 3.24 2.16 2.78
N HIS A 30 3.42 1.90 1.50
CA HIS A 30 2.81 2.69 0.42
C HIS A 30 1.28 2.54 0.38
N LEU A 31 0.77 1.29 0.55
CA LEU A 31 -0.67 1.07 0.51
C LEU A 31 -1.37 1.65 1.74
N LEU A 32 -0.73 1.59 2.90
CA LEU A 32 -1.28 2.17 4.12
C LEU A 32 -1.32 3.70 4.04
N ASP A 33 -0.26 4.32 3.52
CA ASP A 33 -0.23 5.76 3.29
C ASP A 33 -1.30 6.19 2.28
N LEU A 34 -1.39 5.48 1.15
CA LEU A 34 -2.44 5.72 0.13
C LEU A 34 -3.85 5.57 0.70
N LEU A 35 -4.09 4.53 1.50
CA LEU A 35 -5.38 4.30 2.13
C LEU A 35 -5.74 5.46 3.08
N GLN A 36 -4.82 5.85 3.94
CA GLN A 36 -5.03 6.93 4.90
C GLN A 36 -5.25 8.27 4.18
N TYR A 37 -4.48 8.54 3.16
CA TYR A 37 -4.62 9.74 2.33
C TYR A 37 -5.97 9.77 1.60
N ALA A 38 -6.31 8.71 0.87
CA ALA A 38 -7.51 8.66 0.05
C ALA A 38 -8.82 8.59 0.85
N ALA A 39 -8.81 7.91 2.00
CA ALA A 39 -9.98 7.79 2.87
C ALA A 39 -10.08 8.90 3.91
N GLY A 40 -9.02 9.69 4.13
CA GLY A 40 -8.97 10.68 5.22
C GLY A 40 -9.02 10.05 6.62
N VAL A 41 -8.56 8.82 6.77
CA VAL A 41 -8.70 8.01 8.00
C VAL A 41 -7.33 7.55 8.47
N GLU A 42 -6.96 7.85 9.71
CA GLU A 42 -5.78 7.26 10.35
C GLU A 42 -6.13 5.93 11.02
N LEU A 43 -5.32 4.88 10.82
CA LEU A 43 -5.50 3.61 11.50
C LEU A 43 -5.01 3.70 12.95
N ALA A 44 -5.92 3.43 13.88
CA ALA A 44 -5.64 3.39 15.32
C ALA A 44 -5.21 1.99 15.77
N GLU A 45 -5.84 0.96 15.22
CA GLU A 45 -5.63 -0.43 15.57
C GLU A 45 -5.50 -1.26 14.28
N ALA A 46 -4.57 -2.20 14.27
CA ALA A 46 -4.44 -3.17 13.18
C ALA A 46 -3.81 -4.46 13.69
N ALA A 47 -4.22 -5.57 13.07
CA ALA A 47 -3.64 -6.90 13.27
C ALA A 47 -3.54 -7.61 11.93
N GLY A 48 -2.54 -8.47 11.78
CA GLY A 48 -2.32 -9.14 10.51
C GLY A 48 -1.39 -10.33 10.59
N TYR A 49 -1.17 -10.95 9.43
CA TYR A 49 -0.35 -12.14 9.27
C TYR A 49 0.54 -12.01 8.05
N GLY A 50 1.80 -12.40 8.22
CA GLY A 50 2.78 -12.54 7.15
C GLY A 50 3.01 -13.98 6.76
N GLY A 51 3.45 -14.19 5.54
CA GLY A 51 3.81 -15.53 5.04
C GLY A 51 4.97 -15.49 4.05
N THR A 52 5.87 -16.47 4.17
CA THR A 52 6.98 -16.68 3.24
C THR A 52 6.66 -17.90 2.37
N PHE A 53 6.32 -17.68 1.11
CA PHE A 53 5.90 -18.71 0.16
C PHE A 53 7.06 -19.26 -0.68
N LEU A 54 8.14 -18.50 -0.80
CA LEU A 54 9.37 -18.90 -1.47
C LEU A 54 10.52 -18.88 -0.47
N PRO A 55 10.58 -19.86 0.47
CA PRO A 55 11.50 -19.84 1.61
C PRO A 55 12.97 -20.00 1.22
N THR A 56 13.23 -20.45 0.00
CA THR A 56 14.59 -20.61 -0.53
C THR A 56 14.74 -20.00 -1.90
N ARG A 57 15.92 -19.46 -2.15
CA ARG A 57 16.31 -18.84 -3.43
C ARG A 57 17.62 -19.45 -3.94
N ARG A 58 17.99 -19.12 -5.17
CA ARG A 58 19.36 -19.36 -5.62
C ARG A 58 20.33 -18.68 -4.67
N PRO A 59 21.50 -19.30 -4.42
CA PRO A 59 22.51 -18.74 -3.54
C PRO A 59 22.88 -17.30 -3.95
N ASP A 60 23.08 -16.46 -2.94
CA ASP A 60 23.74 -15.17 -3.11
C ASP A 60 25.27 -15.38 -3.30
N GLY A 61 26.02 -14.26 -3.43
CA GLY A 61 27.49 -14.32 -3.56
C GLY A 61 28.23 -14.91 -2.34
N GLN A 62 27.52 -15.21 -1.24
CA GLN A 62 28.05 -15.81 -0.01
C GLN A 62 27.53 -17.23 0.24
N GLY A 63 26.71 -17.75 -0.66
CA GLY A 63 26.13 -19.10 -0.54
C GLY A 63 24.85 -19.18 0.29
N ASN A 64 24.30 -18.08 0.77
CA ASN A 64 23.02 -18.08 1.51
C ASN A 64 21.85 -18.28 0.55
N THR A 65 20.85 -19.03 0.98
CA THR A 65 19.64 -19.36 0.19
C THR A 65 18.34 -19.06 0.92
N CYS A 66 18.36 -18.84 2.24
CA CYS A 66 17.18 -18.71 3.08
C CYS A 66 16.57 -17.31 2.97
N VAL A 67 15.25 -17.24 2.71
CA VAL A 67 14.46 -16.02 2.79
C VAL A 67 13.98 -15.85 4.22
N GLU A 68 14.22 -14.70 4.82
CA GLU A 68 13.93 -14.39 6.23
C GLU A 68 12.69 -13.51 6.39
N ASN A 69 12.21 -12.91 5.32
CA ASN A 69 11.11 -11.93 5.30
C ASN A 69 9.86 -12.50 4.66
N ASP A 70 8.73 -11.89 4.97
CA ASP A 70 7.45 -12.20 4.38
C ASP A 70 7.43 -11.89 2.86
N ASP A 71 6.88 -12.81 2.09
CA ASP A 71 6.56 -12.63 0.67
C ASP A 71 5.20 -11.96 0.48
N ALA A 72 4.30 -12.16 1.41
CA ALA A 72 3.00 -11.50 1.45
C ALA A 72 2.57 -11.22 2.88
N PHE A 73 1.75 -10.19 3.04
CA PHE A 73 1.19 -9.80 4.32
C PHE A 73 -0.25 -9.34 4.13
N VAL A 74 -1.12 -9.74 5.05
CA VAL A 74 -2.51 -9.28 5.11
C VAL A 74 -2.78 -8.71 6.48
N PHE A 75 -3.51 -7.60 6.55
CA PHE A 75 -3.94 -7.04 7.83
C PHE A 75 -5.30 -6.39 7.72
N CYS A 76 -5.99 -6.33 8.85
CA CYS A 76 -7.22 -5.58 9.03
C CYS A 76 -7.01 -4.55 10.12
N GLY A 77 -7.74 -3.45 10.05
CA GLY A 77 -7.62 -2.39 11.03
C GLY A 77 -8.89 -1.58 11.21
N ARG A 78 -8.89 -0.83 12.31
CA ARG A 78 -9.92 0.17 12.62
C ARG A 78 -9.28 1.54 12.63
N GLY A 79 -9.87 2.44 11.87
CA GLY A 79 -9.47 3.83 11.80
C GLY A 79 -10.25 4.76 12.72
N THR A 80 -9.82 6.00 12.75
CA THR A 80 -10.54 7.08 13.40
C THR A 80 -11.95 7.19 12.82
N GLY A 81 -12.93 7.49 13.67
CA GLY A 81 -14.34 7.52 13.24
C GLY A 81 -15.00 6.14 13.07
N GLY A 82 -14.28 5.03 13.40
CA GLY A 82 -14.82 3.68 13.34
C GLY A 82 -14.74 3.01 11.96
N ALA A 83 -14.08 3.61 11.00
CA ALA A 83 -13.86 3.01 9.68
C ALA A 83 -13.09 1.69 9.80
N LEU A 84 -13.49 0.69 9.01
CA LEU A 84 -12.81 -0.61 8.95
C LEU A 84 -12.05 -0.71 7.63
N CYS A 85 -10.86 -1.27 7.69
CA CYS A 85 -10.07 -1.54 6.50
C CYS A 85 -9.49 -2.96 6.48
N SER A 86 -9.18 -3.44 5.28
CA SER A 86 -8.37 -4.61 5.04
C SER A 86 -7.35 -4.30 3.94
N VAL A 87 -6.12 -4.77 4.13
CA VAL A 87 -5.04 -4.56 3.18
C VAL A 87 -4.34 -5.89 2.92
N SER A 88 -4.02 -6.14 1.66
CA SER A 88 -3.23 -7.29 1.24
C SER A 88 -2.08 -6.80 0.36
N VAL A 89 -0.88 -7.25 0.68
CA VAL A 89 0.33 -6.94 -0.09
C VAL A 89 1.07 -8.23 -0.42
N SER A 90 1.68 -8.30 -1.59
CA SER A 90 2.45 -9.47 -2.00
C SER A 90 3.58 -9.10 -2.96
N ARG A 91 4.75 -9.71 -2.75
CA ARG A 91 5.89 -9.67 -3.68
C ARG A 91 5.85 -10.77 -4.72
N VAL A 92 5.00 -11.77 -4.50
CA VAL A 92 4.92 -13.00 -5.31
C VAL A 92 3.55 -13.23 -5.91
N GLY A 93 2.61 -12.32 -5.67
CA GLY A 93 1.25 -12.34 -6.22
C GLY A 93 1.14 -11.61 -7.57
N LEU A 94 -0.09 -11.35 -7.97
CA LEU A 94 -0.41 -10.54 -9.13
C LEU A 94 0.07 -9.10 -8.93
N ASP A 95 0.52 -8.48 -10.01
CA ASP A 95 0.87 -7.07 -10.02
C ASP A 95 -0.41 -6.21 -10.01
N GLY A 96 -0.30 -5.05 -9.42
CA GLY A 96 -1.33 -4.04 -9.43
C GLY A 96 -1.65 -3.46 -8.05
N ILE A 97 -2.01 -2.18 -8.02
CA ILE A 97 -2.50 -1.50 -6.84
C ILE A 97 -3.97 -1.18 -7.07
N HIS A 98 -4.82 -1.77 -6.24
CA HIS A 98 -6.26 -1.57 -6.27
C HIS A 98 -6.74 -1.03 -4.92
N LEU A 99 -7.58 -0.02 -4.97
CA LEU A 99 -8.21 0.56 -3.79
C LEU A 99 -9.73 0.50 -3.96
N CYS A 100 -10.42 0.16 -2.88
CA CYS A 100 -11.87 0.18 -2.81
C CYS A 100 -12.29 0.89 -1.51
N ILE A 101 -13.06 1.96 -1.63
CA ILE A 101 -13.60 2.72 -0.49
C ILE A 101 -15.12 2.73 -0.59
N SER A 102 -15.77 2.21 0.46
CA SER A 102 -17.22 2.27 0.61
C SER A 102 -17.59 3.20 1.75
N GLY A 103 -18.46 4.15 1.52
CA GLY A 103 -18.88 5.15 2.49
C GLY A 103 -20.31 5.63 2.28
N GLU A 104 -20.70 6.64 3.03
CA GLU A 104 -22.05 7.21 2.98
C GLU A 104 -22.39 7.80 1.60
N GLY A 105 -21.39 8.29 0.86
CA GLY A 105 -21.58 8.86 -0.48
C GLY A 105 -21.69 7.81 -1.58
N GLY A 106 -21.22 6.58 -1.37
CA GLY A 106 -21.19 5.53 -2.39
C GLY A 106 -19.96 4.66 -2.34
N LEU A 107 -19.60 4.09 -3.49
CA LEU A 107 -18.46 3.20 -3.67
C LEU A 107 -17.45 3.83 -4.65
N LEU A 108 -16.20 3.89 -4.24
CA LEU A 108 -15.06 4.29 -5.07
C LEU A 108 -14.16 3.09 -5.32
N ARG A 109 -13.75 2.88 -6.56
CA ARG A 109 -12.67 1.95 -6.92
C ARG A 109 -11.59 2.65 -7.71
N ALA A 110 -10.36 2.37 -7.39
CA ALA A 110 -9.20 2.84 -8.16
C ALA A 110 -8.32 1.66 -8.56
N SER A 111 -7.84 1.68 -9.81
CA SER A 111 -6.76 0.85 -10.32
C SER A 111 -5.63 1.77 -10.74
N VAL A 112 -4.51 1.73 -10.00
CA VAL A 112 -3.41 2.69 -10.19
C VAL A 112 -2.67 2.41 -11.49
N GLU A 113 -2.45 1.14 -11.84
CA GLU A 113 -1.74 0.74 -13.05
C GLU A 113 -2.55 1.05 -14.31
N GLU A 114 -3.85 0.87 -14.25
CA GLU A 114 -4.76 1.19 -15.36
C GLU A 114 -5.07 2.68 -15.44
N GLY A 115 -4.76 3.44 -14.37
CA GLY A 115 -5.11 4.85 -14.27
C GLY A 115 -6.61 5.08 -14.29
N VAL A 116 -7.39 4.17 -13.70
CA VAL A 116 -8.86 4.24 -13.72
C VAL A 116 -9.40 4.47 -12.32
N LEU A 117 -10.24 5.49 -12.21
CA LEU A 117 -11.04 5.77 -11.04
C LEU A 117 -12.51 5.60 -11.40
N THR A 118 -13.23 4.76 -10.66
CA THR A 118 -14.66 4.55 -10.87
C THR A 118 -15.43 4.84 -9.58
N TYR A 119 -16.48 5.64 -9.72
CA TYR A 119 -17.34 6.02 -8.61
C TYR A 119 -18.79 5.62 -8.90
N TRP A 120 -19.42 4.95 -7.96
CA TRP A 120 -20.84 4.63 -7.93
C TRP A 120 -21.50 5.44 -6.82
N PRO A 121 -22.31 6.46 -7.13
CA PRO A 121 -23.02 7.22 -6.13
C PRO A 121 -24.06 6.36 -5.43
N LYS A 122 -24.30 6.63 -4.16
CA LYS A 122 -25.44 6.09 -3.39
C LYS A 122 -26.55 7.14 -3.41
N ALA A 123 -27.81 6.70 -3.52
CA ALA A 123 -28.96 7.59 -3.32
C ALA A 123 -28.98 8.12 -1.87
N PRO A 124 -29.34 9.38 -1.63
CA PRO A 124 -29.32 9.99 -0.29
C PRO A 124 -30.09 9.17 0.77
N ASP A 125 -31.26 8.64 0.40
CA ASP A 125 -32.15 7.86 1.29
C ASP A 125 -32.21 6.38 0.93
N GLY A 126 -31.30 5.92 0.05
CA GLY A 126 -31.24 4.55 -0.44
C GLY A 126 -30.48 3.59 0.47
N PRO A 127 -30.56 2.27 0.22
CA PRO A 127 -29.77 1.27 0.90
C PRO A 127 -28.28 1.50 0.66
N TYR A 128 -27.42 0.85 1.45
CA TYR A 128 -25.95 0.88 1.29
C TYR A 128 -25.46 0.18 0.00
N ALA A 129 -26.25 0.23 -1.06
CA ALA A 129 -25.92 -0.30 -2.37
C ALA A 129 -25.73 0.87 -3.35
N PRO A 130 -24.76 0.81 -4.27
CA PRO A 130 -24.62 1.82 -5.30
C PRO A 130 -25.89 1.86 -6.16
N GLU A 131 -26.51 3.03 -6.26
CA GLU A 131 -27.62 3.28 -7.17
C GLU A 131 -27.19 4.28 -8.26
N GLY A 132 -27.47 3.93 -9.52
CA GLY A 132 -27.16 4.77 -10.66
C GLY A 132 -25.98 4.31 -11.49
N GLU A 133 -25.70 5.05 -12.54
CA GLU A 133 -24.59 4.74 -13.44
C GLU A 133 -23.23 5.05 -12.81
N ALA A 134 -22.30 4.13 -12.98
CA ALA A 134 -20.91 4.35 -12.62
C ALA A 134 -20.32 5.52 -13.42
N ARG A 135 -19.57 6.36 -12.75
CA ARG A 135 -18.75 7.40 -13.40
C ARG A 135 -17.30 6.94 -13.38
N SER A 136 -16.70 6.79 -14.54
CA SER A 136 -15.29 6.43 -14.65
C SER A 136 -14.49 7.58 -15.21
N GLU A 137 -13.35 7.82 -14.60
CA GLU A 137 -12.34 8.77 -15.05
C GLU A 137 -11.04 8.04 -15.32
N HIS A 138 -10.43 8.34 -16.46
CA HIS A 138 -9.13 7.80 -16.85
C HIS A 138 -8.06 8.86 -16.57
N LEU A 139 -7.21 8.56 -15.60
CA LEU A 139 -6.12 9.40 -15.14
C LEU A 139 -4.77 8.90 -15.69
N ALA A 140 -4.75 8.56 -16.98
CA ALA A 140 -3.54 8.07 -17.63
C ALA A 140 -2.46 9.16 -17.63
N GLU A 141 -1.38 8.91 -16.92
CA GLU A 141 -0.21 9.78 -16.89
C GLU A 141 0.94 9.18 -17.70
N PRO A 142 1.70 10.00 -18.45
CA PRO A 142 2.92 9.54 -19.09
C PRO A 142 3.89 8.93 -18.08
N PRO A 143 4.64 7.88 -18.46
CA PRO A 143 5.69 7.32 -17.60
C PRO A 143 6.66 8.41 -17.11
N GLY A 144 6.95 8.41 -15.82
CA GLY A 144 7.85 9.38 -15.19
C GLY A 144 7.22 10.70 -14.75
N LEU A 145 6.00 11.04 -15.17
CA LEU A 145 5.36 12.29 -14.76
C LEU A 145 5.15 12.37 -13.23
N ARG A 146 4.84 11.24 -12.58
CA ARG A 146 4.70 11.18 -11.12
C ARG A 146 6.00 11.57 -10.39
N PHE A 147 7.17 11.16 -10.90
CA PHE A 147 8.46 11.56 -10.33
C PHE A 147 8.76 13.03 -10.58
N ALA A 148 8.41 13.56 -11.76
CA ALA A 148 8.54 14.98 -12.04
C ALA A 148 7.64 15.82 -11.12
N ARG A 149 6.40 15.40 -10.87
CA ARG A 149 5.50 16.04 -9.90
C ARG A 149 6.05 16.00 -8.48
N GLN A 150 6.60 14.86 -8.06
CA GLN A 150 7.22 14.74 -6.74
C GLN A 150 8.41 15.69 -6.60
N ALA A 151 9.26 15.81 -7.62
CA ALA A 151 10.37 16.75 -7.62
C ALA A 151 9.89 18.21 -7.58
N ALA A 152 8.85 18.53 -8.36
CA ALA A 152 8.24 19.87 -8.34
C ALA A 152 7.65 20.21 -6.97
N ALA A 153 6.90 19.29 -6.36
CA ALA A 153 6.34 19.45 -5.01
C ALA A 153 7.44 19.65 -3.96
N PHE A 154 8.56 18.94 -4.08
CA PHE A 154 9.71 19.15 -3.20
C PHE A 154 10.31 20.56 -3.35
N LEU A 155 10.46 21.06 -4.58
CA LEU A 155 10.94 22.42 -4.82
C LEU A 155 9.96 23.47 -4.28
N ASP A 156 8.67 23.27 -4.48
CA ASP A 156 7.63 24.13 -3.92
C ASP A 156 7.72 24.20 -2.39
N LEU A 157 7.93 23.06 -1.74
CA LEU A 157 8.11 22.99 -0.28
C LEU A 157 9.36 23.77 0.16
N VAL A 158 10.49 23.62 -0.53
CA VAL A 158 11.74 24.33 -0.23
C VAL A 158 11.56 25.84 -0.38
N GLU A 159 10.74 26.28 -1.34
CA GLU A 159 10.46 27.71 -1.58
C GLU A 159 9.31 28.24 -0.69
N GLY A 160 8.79 27.42 0.24
CA GLY A 160 7.72 27.80 1.16
C GLY A 160 6.34 27.95 0.50
N ARG A 161 6.15 27.38 -0.68
CA ARG A 161 4.85 27.33 -1.33
C ARG A 161 3.97 26.23 -0.70
N PRO A 162 2.64 26.44 -0.63
CA PRO A 162 1.73 25.42 -0.14
C PRO A 162 1.79 24.18 -1.04
N VAL A 163 2.06 23.03 -0.45
CA VAL A 163 2.08 21.75 -1.15
C VAL A 163 1.59 20.63 -0.21
N GLU A 164 0.84 19.70 -0.77
CA GLU A 164 0.39 18.52 -0.04
C GLU A 164 1.49 17.46 -0.06
N TYR A 165 1.90 16.99 1.11
CA TYR A 165 2.95 15.97 1.25
C TYR A 165 2.77 15.18 2.55
N CYS A 166 3.33 13.98 2.59
CA CYS A 166 3.39 13.19 3.83
C CYS A 166 4.39 13.87 4.79
N THR A 167 3.89 14.35 5.92
CA THR A 167 4.75 15.00 6.93
C THR A 167 5.59 13.95 7.67
N LEU A 168 6.67 14.38 8.33
CA LEU A 168 7.51 13.51 9.14
C LEU A 168 6.71 12.85 10.26
N GLU A 169 5.79 13.58 10.88
CA GLU A 169 4.91 13.06 11.93
C GLU A 169 3.98 11.96 11.40
N GLN A 170 3.42 12.12 10.20
CA GLN A 170 2.62 11.09 9.54
C GLN A 170 3.47 9.87 9.23
N ALA A 171 4.66 10.05 8.67
CA ALA A 171 5.58 8.96 8.38
C ALA A 171 6.00 8.18 9.63
N VAL A 172 6.27 8.86 10.74
CA VAL A 172 6.60 8.23 12.03
C VAL A 172 5.41 7.45 12.61
N ARG A 173 4.18 7.97 12.49
CA ARG A 173 2.99 7.23 12.92
C ARG A 173 2.78 5.96 12.12
N LEU A 174 2.94 6.07 10.81
CA LEU A 174 2.85 4.94 9.88
C LEU A 174 3.90 3.87 10.20
N GLU A 175 5.15 4.25 10.37
CA GLU A 175 6.24 3.34 10.71
C GLU A 175 6.01 2.62 12.06
N ARG A 176 5.49 3.31 13.06
CA ARG A 176 5.12 2.70 14.35
C ARG A 176 4.00 1.66 14.19
N LEU A 177 3.05 1.91 13.30
CA LEU A 177 1.98 0.95 13.02
C LEU A 177 2.51 -0.29 12.31
N LEU A 178 3.35 -0.10 11.28
CA LEU A 178 4.00 -1.20 10.55
C LEU A 178 4.88 -2.05 11.47
N THR A 179 5.65 -1.41 12.35
CA THR A 179 6.47 -2.12 13.34
C THR A 179 5.63 -2.99 14.27
N ARG A 180 4.48 -2.48 14.75
CA ARG A 180 3.56 -3.27 15.59
C ARG A 180 2.93 -4.43 14.82
N LEU A 181 2.54 -4.23 13.56
CA LEU A 181 2.02 -5.29 12.70
C LEU A 181 3.06 -6.39 12.49
N ASP A 182 4.30 -6.03 12.18
CA ASP A 182 5.38 -6.99 11.98
C ASP A 182 5.66 -7.81 13.26
N GLN A 183 5.65 -7.18 14.42
CA GLN A 183 5.83 -7.86 15.71
C GLN A 183 4.65 -8.77 16.09
N SER A 184 3.43 -8.40 15.73
CA SER A 184 2.24 -9.19 16.04
C SER A 184 2.06 -10.42 15.16
N ALA A 185 2.74 -10.47 14.03
CA ALA A 185 2.65 -11.53 13.03
C ALA A 185 3.68 -12.66 13.22
N GLN A 186 4.55 -12.54 14.22
CA GLN A 186 5.56 -13.55 14.62
C GLN A 186 4.99 -14.46 15.69
#